data_e989d4f5ef332743293f3d9113665f55
#
_entry.id   e989d4f5ef332743293f3d9113665f55
#
_cell.length_a   1.000
_cell.length_b   1.000
_cell.length_c   1.000
_cell.angle_alpha   90.00
_cell.angle_beta   90.00
_cell.angle_gamma   90.00
#
_symmetry.space_group_name_H-M   'P 1'
#
loop_
_entity.id
_entity.type
_entity.pdbx_description
1 polymer ?
#
loop_
_entity_poly.entity_id
_entity_poly.type
_entity_poly.pdbx_seq_one_letter_code
_entity_poly.pdbx_strand_id
1 'polypeptide(L)'
;HTRVKYKFIEAVTGRKKIWDQEKEIKDEMMELLSFVGLADYAELNASELSGGQRRLLVLARAIAMKPKLLMLDEPAAGLSPVNVDNLMKIIMQLKDKYGLTLIIIEHILKVVMDTCNTVTVLDHGQKIAEGTPSQVKDDNAVIEAYLGKKMNDEEMRKALAV
;
A
#
# COMPACT_ATOMS: atom_id res chain seq x y z
N HIS A 1 -15.73 6.22 12.97
CA HIS A 1 -17.16 6.44 13.33
C HIS A 1 -18.13 5.51 12.59
N THR A 2 -17.73 4.85 11.50
CA THR A 2 -18.62 3.98 10.71
C THR A 2 -18.81 2.57 11.27
N ARG A 3 -18.00 2.13 12.23
CA ARG A 3 -18.06 0.76 12.80
C ARG A 3 -19.01 0.63 13.98
N VAL A 4 -19.34 1.70 14.65
CA VAL A 4 -20.15 1.68 15.86
C VAL A 4 -21.55 2.21 15.56
N LYS A 5 -22.54 1.32 15.51
CA LYS A 5 -23.96 1.68 15.34
C LYS A 5 -24.63 1.69 16.69
N TYR A 6 -24.75 2.87 17.31
CA TYR A 6 -25.54 3.04 18.51
C TYR A 6 -26.98 3.47 18.20
N LYS A 7 -27.95 2.81 18.79
CA LYS A 7 -29.27 3.45 18.98
C LYS A 7 -29.17 4.34 20.22
N PHE A 8 -29.75 5.54 20.17
CA PHE A 8 -29.70 6.54 21.24
C PHE A 8 -30.06 5.96 22.63
N ILE A 9 -31.00 5.01 22.67
CA ILE A 9 -31.43 4.32 23.90
C ILE A 9 -30.32 3.40 24.45
N GLU A 10 -29.56 2.73 23.60
CA GLU A 10 -28.42 1.87 24.00
C GLU A 10 -27.24 2.70 24.53
N ALA A 11 -27.06 3.92 24.05
CA ALA A 11 -26.05 4.84 24.55
C ALA A 11 -26.31 5.26 26.02
N VAL A 12 -27.57 5.33 26.43
CA VAL A 12 -27.96 5.72 27.79
C VAL A 12 -27.99 4.54 28.76
N THR A 13 -28.38 3.35 28.30
CA THR A 13 -28.59 2.16 29.16
C THR A 13 -27.49 1.10 29.06
N GLY A 14 -26.73 1.11 27.95
CA GLY A 14 -25.74 0.07 27.61
C GLY A 14 -24.26 0.46 27.82
N ARG A 15 -23.97 1.34 28.79
CA ARG A 15 -22.60 1.86 29.05
C ARG A 15 -21.53 0.78 29.03
N LYS A 16 -21.72 -0.35 29.70
CA LYS A 16 -20.74 -1.44 29.79
C LYS A 16 -20.43 -2.04 28.41
N LYS A 17 -21.45 -2.33 27.61
CA LYS A 17 -21.28 -2.90 26.25
C LYS A 17 -20.57 -1.94 25.30
N ILE A 18 -20.81 -0.64 25.45
CA ILE A 18 -20.14 0.40 24.66
C ILE A 18 -18.64 0.46 25.02
N TRP A 19 -18.31 0.48 26.33
CA TRP A 19 -16.94 0.46 26.82
C TRP A 19 -16.18 -0.78 26.36
N ASP A 20 -16.81 -1.95 26.41
CA ASP A 20 -16.19 -3.21 25.95
C ASP A 20 -15.90 -3.15 24.44
N GLN A 21 -16.81 -2.62 23.61
CA GLN A 21 -16.61 -2.44 22.17
C GLN A 21 -15.53 -1.38 21.85
N GLU A 22 -15.52 -0.26 22.56
CA GLU A 22 -14.49 0.78 22.38
C GLU A 22 -13.10 0.25 22.74
N LYS A 23 -13.01 -0.54 23.81
CA LYS A 23 -11.78 -1.20 24.21
C LYS A 23 -11.29 -2.19 23.14
N GLU A 24 -12.19 -3.04 22.64
CA GLU A 24 -11.85 -4.01 21.58
C GLU A 24 -11.34 -3.29 20.31
N ILE A 25 -12.02 -2.22 19.90
CA ILE A 25 -11.57 -1.40 18.76
C ILE A 25 -10.21 -0.76 19.03
N LYS A 26 -10.00 -0.23 20.22
CA LYS A 26 -8.72 0.37 20.60
C LYS A 26 -7.60 -0.66 20.56
N ASP A 27 -7.82 -1.84 21.12
CA ASP A 27 -6.84 -2.93 21.12
C ASP A 27 -6.51 -3.38 19.69
N GLU A 28 -7.53 -3.52 18.81
CA GLU A 28 -7.35 -3.83 17.37
C GLU A 28 -6.54 -2.75 16.66
N MET A 29 -6.80 -1.47 16.95
CA MET A 29 -6.04 -0.36 16.35
C MET A 29 -4.61 -0.30 16.84
N MET A 30 -4.37 -0.58 18.13
CA MET A 30 -3.01 -0.63 18.68
C MET A 30 -2.21 -1.80 18.09
N GLU A 31 -2.83 -2.96 17.87
CA GLU A 31 -2.19 -4.08 17.15
C GLU A 31 -1.79 -3.67 15.73
N LEU A 32 -2.69 -2.97 15.01
CA LEU A 32 -2.40 -2.50 13.67
C LEU A 32 -1.27 -1.45 13.65
N LEU A 33 -1.29 -0.50 14.58
CA LEU A 33 -0.20 0.49 14.72
C LEU A 33 1.13 -0.18 15.06
N SER A 34 1.12 -1.19 15.93
CA SER A 34 2.31 -1.98 16.24
C SER A 34 2.84 -2.70 14.99
N PHE A 35 1.94 -3.27 14.20
CA PHE A 35 2.32 -3.97 12.97
C PHE A 35 3.02 -3.06 11.95
N VAL A 36 2.57 -1.81 11.82
CA VAL A 36 3.22 -0.83 10.92
C VAL A 36 4.35 -0.04 11.60
N GLY A 37 4.73 -0.37 12.83
CA GLY A 37 5.82 0.28 13.57
C GLY A 37 5.49 1.67 14.10
N LEU A 38 4.22 1.95 14.39
CA LEU A 38 3.75 3.24 14.89
C LEU A 38 3.17 3.20 16.30
N ALA A 39 3.32 2.09 17.06
CA ALA A 39 2.76 1.96 18.40
C ALA A 39 3.26 3.06 19.36
N ASP A 40 4.56 3.36 19.33
CA ASP A 40 5.20 4.37 20.20
C ASP A 40 4.74 5.80 19.88
N TYR A 41 4.09 6.00 18.76
CA TYR A 41 3.61 7.29 18.28
C TYR A 41 2.08 7.44 18.40
N ALA A 42 1.40 6.48 19.07
CA ALA A 42 -0.06 6.44 19.13
C ALA A 42 -0.71 7.67 19.76
N GLU A 43 -0.03 8.32 20.69
CA GLU A 43 -0.52 9.50 21.41
C GLU A 43 -0.07 10.83 20.76
N LEU A 44 0.77 10.78 19.72
CA LEU A 44 1.23 11.98 19.03
C LEU A 44 0.21 12.48 18.00
N ASN A 45 0.23 13.78 17.74
CA ASN A 45 -0.51 14.34 16.61
C ASN A 45 0.12 13.88 15.30
N ALA A 46 -0.70 13.63 14.28
CA ALA A 46 -0.21 13.22 12.96
C ALA A 46 0.74 14.23 12.30
N SER A 47 0.68 15.51 12.69
CA SER A 47 1.58 16.57 12.23
C SER A 47 3.01 16.41 12.74
N GLU A 48 3.21 15.73 13.87
CA GLU A 48 4.52 15.49 14.51
C GLU A 48 5.25 14.29 13.89
N LEU A 49 4.54 13.48 13.10
CA LEU A 49 5.12 12.33 12.41
C LEU A 49 5.98 12.76 11.21
N SER A 50 7.05 12.00 10.95
CA SER A 50 7.83 12.13 9.73
C SER A 50 7.01 11.79 8.47
N GLY A 51 7.48 12.15 7.28
CA GLY A 51 6.80 11.84 6.02
C GLY A 51 6.55 10.34 5.82
N GLY A 52 7.54 9.49 6.14
CA GLY A 52 7.41 8.04 6.08
C GLY A 52 6.40 7.49 7.09
N GLN A 53 6.43 7.98 8.33
CA GLN A 53 5.47 7.60 9.38
C GLN A 53 4.03 8.01 9.02
N ARG A 54 3.84 9.22 8.47
CA ARG A 54 2.52 9.63 7.98
C ARG A 54 1.98 8.70 6.89
N ARG A 55 2.84 8.23 5.99
CA ARG A 55 2.45 7.28 4.93
C ARG A 55 2.00 5.94 5.52
N LEU A 56 2.74 5.42 6.51
CA LEU A 56 2.34 4.21 7.25
C LEU A 56 1.03 4.40 8.03
N LEU A 57 0.81 5.58 8.60
CA LEU A 57 -0.45 5.92 9.27
C LEU A 57 -1.63 5.95 8.27
N VAL A 58 -1.44 6.51 7.07
CA VAL A 58 -2.48 6.50 6.02
C VAL A 58 -2.82 5.06 5.62
N LEU A 59 -1.80 4.21 5.45
CA LEU A 59 -1.98 2.78 5.16
C LEU A 59 -2.74 2.08 6.30
N ALA A 60 -2.33 2.26 7.56
CA ALA A 60 -3.02 1.70 8.72
C ALA A 60 -4.50 2.14 8.78
N ARG A 61 -4.79 3.41 8.54
CA ARG A 61 -6.17 3.92 8.48
C ARG A 61 -7.00 3.24 7.38
N ALA A 62 -6.43 3.02 6.21
CA ALA A 62 -7.11 2.32 5.12
C ALA A 62 -7.42 0.86 5.50
N ILE A 63 -6.46 0.15 6.10
CA ILE A 63 -6.63 -1.23 6.58
C ILE A 63 -7.64 -1.33 7.73
N ALA A 64 -7.66 -0.33 8.63
CA ALA A 64 -8.63 -0.25 9.73
C ALA A 64 -10.08 -0.28 9.25
N MET A 65 -10.38 0.10 8.02
CA MET A 65 -11.70 -0.01 7.40
C MET A 65 -12.08 -1.44 7.00
N LYS A 66 -11.18 -2.42 7.15
CA LYS A 66 -11.34 -3.83 6.73
C LYS A 66 -11.76 -3.95 5.25
N PRO A 67 -11.03 -3.31 4.32
CA PRO A 67 -11.36 -3.36 2.89
C PRO A 67 -11.14 -4.77 2.35
N LYS A 68 -11.80 -5.10 1.23
CA LYS A 68 -11.46 -6.27 0.40
C LYS A 68 -10.47 -5.92 -0.71
N LEU A 69 -10.51 -4.66 -1.15
CA LEU A 69 -9.65 -4.09 -2.19
C LEU A 69 -8.98 -2.84 -1.64
N LEU A 70 -7.66 -2.78 -1.76
CA LEU A 70 -6.86 -1.60 -1.43
C LEU A 70 -6.19 -1.09 -2.71
N MET A 71 -6.42 0.18 -3.01
CA MET A 71 -5.82 0.86 -4.15
C MET A 71 -4.75 1.82 -3.65
N LEU A 72 -3.54 1.72 -4.19
CA LEU A 72 -2.38 2.51 -3.82
C LEU A 72 -1.86 3.24 -5.06
N ASP A 73 -1.80 4.55 -4.98
CA ASP A 73 -1.30 5.42 -6.04
C ASP A 73 0.06 5.97 -5.64
N GLU A 74 1.10 5.55 -6.37
CA GLU A 74 2.52 5.86 -6.14
C GLU A 74 2.95 5.77 -4.66
N PRO A 75 2.71 4.65 -3.96
CA PRO A 75 3.01 4.54 -2.53
C PRO A 75 4.50 4.72 -2.22
N ALA A 76 5.38 4.44 -3.17
CA ALA A 76 6.83 4.54 -3.01
C ALA A 76 7.42 5.91 -3.41
N ALA A 77 6.62 6.85 -3.95
CA ALA A 77 7.14 8.13 -4.44
C ALA A 77 7.93 8.91 -3.39
N GLY A 78 9.13 9.37 -3.75
CA GLY A 78 9.99 10.19 -2.89
C GLY A 78 10.64 9.45 -1.72
N LEU A 79 10.58 8.13 -1.67
CA LEU A 79 11.30 7.31 -0.69
C LEU A 79 12.68 6.92 -1.21
N SER A 80 13.63 6.73 -0.27
CA SER A 80 14.89 6.07 -0.59
C SER A 80 14.67 4.59 -0.91
N PRO A 81 15.54 3.92 -1.69
CA PRO A 81 15.36 2.50 -2.05
C PRO A 81 15.12 1.59 -0.85
N VAL A 82 15.85 1.78 0.24
CA VAL A 82 15.68 1.00 1.49
C VAL A 82 14.28 1.19 2.08
N ASN A 83 13.77 2.41 2.05
CA ASN A 83 12.43 2.72 2.57
C ASN A 83 11.32 2.18 1.65
N VAL A 84 11.57 2.13 0.33
CA VAL A 84 10.67 1.48 -0.64
C VAL A 84 10.53 -0.01 -0.30
N ASP A 85 11.66 -0.73 -0.16
CA ASP A 85 11.65 -2.16 0.16
C ASP A 85 10.92 -2.43 1.49
N ASN A 86 11.16 -1.60 2.52
CA ASN A 86 10.48 -1.73 3.81
C ASN A 86 8.96 -1.48 3.69
N LEU A 87 8.55 -0.44 2.98
CA LEU A 87 7.14 -0.13 2.77
C LEU A 87 6.43 -1.27 2.03
N MET A 88 7.03 -1.75 0.94
CA MET A 88 6.44 -2.84 0.15
C MET A 88 6.34 -4.13 0.94
N LYS A 89 7.34 -4.45 1.76
CA LYS A 89 7.28 -5.59 2.69
C LYS A 89 6.09 -5.47 3.65
N ILE A 90 5.86 -4.30 4.25
CA ILE A 90 4.72 -4.06 5.15
C ILE A 90 3.41 -4.22 4.38
N ILE A 91 3.29 -3.66 3.17
CA ILE A 91 2.08 -3.76 2.33
C ILE A 91 1.77 -5.23 2.01
N MET A 92 2.78 -6.01 1.61
CA MET A 92 2.59 -7.43 1.29
C MET A 92 2.21 -8.26 2.52
N GLN A 93 2.82 -8.01 3.67
CA GLN A 93 2.45 -8.66 4.92
C GLN A 93 1.00 -8.32 5.33
N LEU A 94 0.57 -7.06 5.15
CA LEU A 94 -0.81 -6.65 5.42
C LEU A 94 -1.78 -7.32 4.44
N LYS A 95 -1.42 -7.40 3.15
CA LYS A 95 -2.19 -8.11 2.13
C LYS A 95 -2.46 -9.56 2.57
N ASP A 96 -1.42 -10.28 2.97
CA ASP A 96 -1.53 -11.68 3.35
C ASP A 96 -2.29 -11.84 4.68
N LYS A 97 -1.99 -11.01 5.69
CA LYS A 97 -2.66 -11.05 7.01
C LYS A 97 -4.17 -10.79 6.91
N TYR A 98 -4.59 -9.87 6.05
CA TYR A 98 -6.00 -9.45 5.94
C TYR A 98 -6.71 -9.98 4.69
N GLY A 99 -6.05 -10.78 3.85
CA GLY A 99 -6.64 -11.36 2.65
C GLY A 99 -7.05 -10.31 1.62
N LEU A 100 -6.23 -9.28 1.40
CA LEU A 100 -6.56 -8.14 0.55
C LEU A 100 -6.25 -8.43 -0.92
N THR A 101 -7.08 -7.86 -1.80
CA THR A 101 -6.69 -7.61 -3.19
C THR A 101 -6.03 -6.24 -3.27
N LEU A 102 -4.88 -6.14 -3.97
CA LEU A 102 -4.17 -4.88 -4.18
C LEU A 102 -4.26 -4.44 -5.63
N ILE A 103 -4.45 -3.14 -5.84
CA ILE A 103 -4.15 -2.45 -7.09
C ILE A 103 -3.09 -1.41 -6.76
N ILE A 104 -1.95 -1.46 -7.44
CA ILE A 104 -0.83 -0.53 -7.21
C ILE A 104 -0.54 0.18 -8.53
N ILE A 105 -0.55 1.50 -8.51
CA ILE A 105 -0.04 2.34 -9.60
C ILE A 105 1.37 2.74 -9.19
N GLU A 106 2.36 2.37 -9.99
CA GLU A 106 3.78 2.66 -9.72
C GLU A 106 4.56 2.81 -11.02
N HIS A 107 5.59 3.63 -10.95
CA HIS A 107 6.56 3.81 -12.03
C HIS A 107 7.93 3.19 -11.69
N ILE A 108 8.12 2.69 -10.47
CA ILE A 108 9.32 1.98 -10.04
C ILE A 108 9.21 0.52 -10.47
N LEU A 109 9.90 0.17 -11.56
CA LEU A 109 9.82 -1.14 -12.18
C LEU A 109 10.07 -2.28 -11.19
N LYS A 110 11.09 -2.17 -10.33
CA LYS A 110 11.40 -3.15 -9.29
C LYS A 110 10.18 -3.45 -8.39
N VAL A 111 9.49 -2.42 -7.93
CA VAL A 111 8.29 -2.58 -7.08
C VAL A 111 7.24 -3.41 -7.80
N VAL A 112 6.95 -3.07 -9.06
CA VAL A 112 5.95 -3.76 -9.87
C VAL A 112 6.33 -5.23 -10.09
N MET A 113 7.60 -5.48 -10.47
CA MET A 113 8.10 -6.82 -10.78
C MET A 113 8.14 -7.73 -9.54
N ASP A 114 8.47 -7.19 -8.37
CA ASP A 114 8.63 -7.97 -7.14
C ASP A 114 7.30 -8.23 -6.41
N THR A 115 6.25 -7.43 -6.68
CA THR A 115 5.02 -7.47 -5.85
C THR A 115 3.75 -7.84 -6.60
N CYS A 116 3.69 -7.63 -7.92
CA CYS A 116 2.47 -7.83 -8.69
C CYS A 116 2.38 -9.24 -9.29
N ASN A 117 1.18 -9.79 -9.32
CA ASN A 117 0.90 -11.04 -10.04
C ASN A 117 0.57 -10.79 -11.52
N THR A 118 -0.10 -9.65 -11.79
CA THR A 118 -0.48 -9.19 -13.12
C THR A 118 -0.12 -7.72 -13.24
N VAL A 119 0.42 -7.34 -14.37
CA VAL A 119 0.84 -5.97 -14.68
C VAL A 119 0.08 -5.52 -15.93
N THR A 120 -0.53 -4.34 -15.85
CA THR A 120 -1.09 -3.62 -16.99
C THR A 120 -0.26 -2.38 -17.23
N VAL A 121 0.32 -2.23 -18.40
CA VAL A 121 1.14 -1.06 -18.76
C VAL A 121 0.31 -0.07 -19.56
N LEU A 122 0.35 1.18 -19.10
CA LEU A 122 -0.32 2.30 -19.74
C LEU A 122 0.73 3.28 -20.29
N ASP A 123 0.56 3.69 -21.55
CA ASP A 123 1.29 4.77 -22.16
C ASP A 123 0.31 5.78 -22.76
N HIS A 124 0.44 7.07 -22.42
CA HIS A 124 -0.47 8.15 -22.82
C HIS A 124 -1.96 7.79 -22.66
N GLY A 125 -2.31 7.07 -21.58
CA GLY A 125 -3.68 6.66 -21.28
C GLY A 125 -4.18 5.45 -22.07
N GLN A 126 -3.34 4.83 -22.90
CA GLN A 126 -3.64 3.61 -23.66
C GLN A 126 -2.95 2.40 -23.06
N LYS A 127 -3.66 1.28 -22.97
CA LYS A 127 -3.06 0.01 -22.56
C LYS A 127 -2.19 -0.53 -23.68
N ILE A 128 -0.88 -0.65 -23.45
CA ILE A 128 0.09 -1.15 -24.41
C ILE A 128 0.50 -2.60 -24.16
N ALA A 129 0.42 -3.07 -22.90
CA ALA A 129 0.69 -4.46 -22.55
C ALA A 129 -0.10 -4.90 -21.31
N GLU A 130 -0.29 -6.22 -21.16
CA GLU A 130 -0.84 -6.85 -19.97
C GLU A 130 -0.34 -8.29 -19.87
N GLY A 131 0.08 -8.70 -18.66
CA GLY A 131 0.58 -10.05 -18.42
C GLY A 131 1.23 -10.20 -17.06
N THR A 132 1.93 -11.31 -16.87
CA THR A 132 2.81 -11.49 -15.71
C THR A 132 3.98 -10.52 -15.76
N PRO A 133 4.63 -10.21 -14.62
CA PRO A 133 5.84 -9.37 -14.61
C PRO A 133 6.87 -9.77 -15.65
N SER A 134 7.18 -11.07 -15.77
CA SER A 134 8.15 -11.56 -16.76
C SER A 134 7.72 -11.32 -18.21
N GLN A 135 6.44 -11.53 -18.52
CA GLN A 135 5.93 -11.28 -19.89
C GLN A 135 6.01 -9.81 -20.26
N VAL A 136 5.63 -8.94 -19.32
CA VAL A 136 5.64 -7.48 -19.53
C VAL A 136 7.08 -6.93 -19.63
N LYS A 137 8.00 -7.49 -18.84
CA LYS A 137 9.41 -7.09 -18.86
C LYS A 137 10.07 -7.30 -20.25
N ASP A 138 9.67 -8.37 -20.93
CA ASP A 138 10.25 -8.77 -22.21
C ASP A 138 9.44 -8.23 -23.42
N ASP A 139 8.38 -7.46 -23.17
CA ASP A 139 7.53 -6.89 -24.23
C ASP A 139 8.22 -5.68 -24.89
N ASN A 140 8.39 -5.74 -26.20
CA ASN A 140 9.07 -4.68 -26.96
C ASN A 140 8.37 -3.32 -26.88
N ALA A 141 7.02 -3.29 -26.83
CA ALA A 141 6.29 -2.04 -26.71
C ALA A 141 6.50 -1.38 -25.34
N VAL A 142 6.62 -2.19 -24.28
CA VAL A 142 6.93 -1.72 -22.93
C VAL A 142 8.36 -1.19 -22.85
N ILE A 143 9.32 -1.94 -23.42
CA ILE A 143 10.72 -1.54 -23.48
C ILE A 143 10.85 -0.20 -24.22
N GLU A 144 10.21 -0.07 -25.37
CA GLU A 144 10.26 1.16 -26.18
C GLU A 144 9.59 2.35 -25.46
N ALA A 145 8.46 2.15 -24.79
CA ALA A 145 7.77 3.19 -24.03
C ALA A 145 8.56 3.65 -22.79
N TYR A 146 9.20 2.72 -22.08
CA TYR A 146 9.90 3.01 -20.82
C TYR A 146 11.30 3.59 -21.04
N LEU A 147 12.03 3.08 -22.01
CA LEU A 147 13.43 3.45 -22.27
C LEU A 147 13.60 4.47 -23.40
N GLY A 148 12.55 4.70 -24.20
CA GLY A 148 12.60 5.55 -25.38
C GLY A 148 13.36 4.92 -26.57
N LYS A 149 13.08 5.41 -27.77
CA LYS A 149 13.59 4.86 -29.05
C LYS A 149 15.12 4.88 -29.26
N LYS A 150 15.93 5.24 -28.27
CA LYS A 150 17.37 5.51 -28.45
C LYS A 150 18.31 4.79 -27.48
N MET A 151 17.88 3.84 -26.70
CA MET A 151 18.80 3.09 -25.83
C MET A 151 19.29 1.82 -26.54
N ASN A 152 20.59 1.54 -26.39
CA ASN A 152 21.20 0.31 -26.90
C ASN A 152 20.94 -0.87 -25.92
N ASP A 153 21.12 -2.11 -26.39
CA ASP A 153 20.87 -3.34 -25.62
C ASP A 153 21.61 -3.41 -24.27
N GLU A 154 22.74 -2.71 -24.14
CA GLU A 154 23.56 -2.73 -22.92
C GLU A 154 23.00 -1.78 -21.83
N GLU A 155 22.50 -0.62 -22.24
CA GLU A 155 21.80 0.33 -21.36
C GLU A 155 20.46 -0.24 -20.90
N MET A 156 19.77 -0.97 -21.79
CA MET A 156 18.54 -1.70 -21.51
C MET A 156 18.74 -2.75 -20.41
N ARG A 157 19.79 -3.57 -20.50
CA ARG A 157 20.13 -4.58 -19.49
C ARG A 157 20.46 -3.95 -18.14
N LYS A 158 21.15 -2.81 -18.09
CA LYS A 158 21.47 -2.09 -16.86
C LYS A 158 20.21 -1.51 -16.19
N ALA A 159 19.27 -0.96 -16.96
CA ALA A 159 18.01 -0.40 -16.42
C ALA A 159 17.06 -1.48 -15.88
N LEU A 160 17.09 -2.69 -16.45
CA LEU A 160 16.27 -3.84 -16.05
C LEU A 160 16.91 -4.73 -14.97
N ALA A 161 18.20 -4.51 -14.64
CA ALA A 161 18.98 -5.30 -13.68
C ALA A 161 19.02 -4.70 -12.26
N VAL A 162 18.23 -3.66 -11.98
CA VAL A 162 18.17 -2.99 -10.66
C VAL A 162 17.13 -3.64 -9.77
#